data_3f44886e3bd2cfedc55e8989e73f2828
#
_entry.id   3f44886e3bd2cfedc55e8989e73f2828
#
_cell.length_a   1.000
_cell.length_b   1.000
_cell.length_c   1.000
_cell.angle_alpha   90.00
_cell.angle_beta   90.00
_cell.angle_gamma   90.00
#
_symmetry.space_group_name_H-M   'P 1'
#
loop_
_entity.id
_entity.type
_entity.pdbx_description
1 polymer ?
#
loop_
_entity_poly.entity_id
_entity_poly.type
_entity_poly.pdbx_seq_one_letter_code
_entity_poly.pdbx_strand_id
1 'polypeptide(L)'
;MSQYLSFKLVNKTNPSVEVDLGYWCTSIARGICSNFNGIFHYTEKDIKLDIEKLKDYIEILNDGIDEYRKYLRDAQEKKKEYTELLLKAQSVAVIDSIKEDINSYECSIADWQDEIDSWLMVERKLNFILNVLEENKENWDLEYSNA
;
A
#
# COMPACT_ATOMS: atom_id res chain seq x y z
N MET A 1 10.81 -4.30 -16.42
CA MET A 1 10.40 -2.89 -16.49
C MET A 1 9.33 -2.62 -15.44
N SER A 2 9.56 -1.68 -14.57
CA SER A 2 8.53 -1.21 -13.67
C SER A 2 7.56 -0.32 -14.47
N GLN A 3 6.31 -0.73 -14.53
CA GLN A 3 5.24 0.09 -15.09
C GLN A 3 4.65 0.96 -13.97
N TYR A 4 4.33 2.17 -14.26
CA TYR A 4 3.72 3.11 -13.34
C TYR A 4 2.35 3.55 -13.84
N LEU A 5 1.43 3.73 -12.91
CA LEU A 5 0.15 4.36 -13.18
C LEU A 5 0.22 5.83 -12.80
N SER A 6 -0.23 6.71 -13.66
CA SER A 6 -0.39 8.11 -13.33
C SER A 6 -1.86 8.43 -13.07
N PHE A 7 -2.13 9.18 -12.02
CA PHE A 7 -3.46 9.61 -11.62
C PHE A 7 -3.59 11.12 -11.77
N LYS A 8 -4.72 11.57 -12.32
CA LYS A 8 -5.03 13.00 -12.49
C LYS A 8 -6.46 13.29 -12.07
N LEU A 9 -6.65 14.43 -11.43
CA LEU A 9 -7.96 15.03 -11.26
C LEU A 9 -8.15 16.08 -12.36
N VAL A 10 -9.19 15.93 -13.17
CA VAL A 10 -9.49 16.82 -14.28
C VAL A 10 -10.78 17.60 -13.98
N ASN A 11 -10.72 18.92 -14.15
CA ASN A 11 -11.89 19.77 -13.93
C ASN A 11 -12.87 19.61 -15.08
N LYS A 12 -14.14 19.28 -14.79
CA LYS A 12 -15.17 19.04 -15.81
C LYS A 12 -15.55 20.31 -16.61
N THR A 13 -15.48 21.47 -15.97
CA THR A 13 -15.82 22.74 -16.60
C THR A 13 -14.68 23.34 -17.40
N ASN A 14 -13.45 23.03 -17.02
CA ASN A 14 -12.24 23.47 -17.70
C ASN A 14 -11.22 22.32 -17.76
N PRO A 15 -11.28 21.44 -18.78
CA PRO A 15 -10.39 20.28 -18.89
C PRO A 15 -8.89 20.61 -18.94
N SER A 16 -8.52 21.87 -19.19
CA SER A 16 -7.12 22.30 -19.13
C SER A 16 -6.60 22.43 -17.69
N VAL A 17 -7.50 22.48 -16.71
CA VAL A 17 -7.14 22.49 -15.28
C VAL A 17 -7.12 21.05 -14.78
N GLU A 18 -5.94 20.55 -14.52
CA GLU A 18 -5.73 19.21 -14.02
C GLU A 18 -4.76 19.21 -12.84
N VAL A 19 -4.96 18.29 -11.90
CA VAL A 19 -4.07 18.08 -10.76
C VAL A 19 -3.43 16.71 -10.92
N ASP A 20 -2.12 16.69 -11.07
CA ASP A 20 -1.36 15.44 -11.16
C ASP A 20 -1.15 14.88 -9.75
N LEU A 21 -1.63 13.67 -9.52
CA LEU A 21 -1.49 12.95 -8.25
C LEU A 21 -0.26 12.04 -8.23
N GLY A 22 0.54 12.07 -9.29
CA GLY A 22 1.80 11.35 -9.38
C GLY A 22 1.68 9.94 -9.96
N TYR A 23 2.80 9.26 -9.95
CA TYR A 23 2.96 7.90 -10.49
C TYR A 23 2.97 6.89 -9.34
N TRP A 24 2.25 5.80 -9.53
CA TRP A 24 2.18 4.72 -8.57
C TRP A 24 2.75 3.44 -9.16
N CYS A 25 3.49 2.69 -8.34
CA CYS A 25 4.09 1.43 -8.76
C CYS A 25 3.03 0.41 -9.19
N THR A 26 3.31 -0.34 -10.25
CA THR A 26 2.37 -1.30 -10.82
C THR A 26 1.97 -2.44 -9.90
N SER A 27 2.81 -2.84 -8.96
CA SER A 27 2.42 -3.88 -7.99
C SER A 27 1.24 -3.43 -7.15
N ILE A 28 1.25 -2.17 -6.71
CA ILE A 28 0.15 -1.54 -5.99
C ILE A 28 -1.04 -1.34 -6.92
N ALA A 29 -0.79 -0.84 -8.12
CA ALA A 29 -1.82 -0.63 -9.12
C ALA A 29 -2.47 -1.92 -9.61
N ARG A 30 -1.72 -3.02 -9.74
CA ARG A 30 -2.27 -4.35 -10.04
C ARG A 30 -3.13 -4.87 -8.90
N GLY A 31 -2.72 -4.64 -7.65
CA GLY A 31 -3.53 -4.95 -6.49
C GLY A 31 -4.87 -4.22 -6.55
N ILE A 32 -4.84 -2.93 -6.85
CA ILE A 32 -6.03 -2.10 -7.05
C ILE A 32 -6.86 -2.63 -8.22
N CYS A 33 -6.27 -2.89 -9.37
CA CYS A 33 -6.98 -3.32 -10.57
C CYS A 33 -7.46 -4.77 -10.52
N SER A 34 -6.70 -5.71 -9.94
CA SER A 34 -7.04 -7.13 -9.92
C SER A 34 -8.03 -7.51 -8.82
N ASN A 35 -7.93 -6.87 -7.66
CA ASN A 35 -8.82 -7.14 -6.53
C ASN A 35 -10.16 -6.40 -6.66
N PHE A 36 -10.25 -5.40 -7.54
CA PHE A 36 -11.41 -4.54 -7.72
C PHE A 36 -11.76 -4.36 -9.19
N ASN A 37 -12.04 -5.49 -9.87
CA ASN A 37 -12.64 -5.47 -11.21
C ASN A 37 -13.87 -4.57 -11.19
N GLY A 38 -13.77 -3.43 -11.85
CA GLY A 38 -14.86 -2.48 -12.03
C GLY A 38 -14.83 -1.26 -11.11
N ILE A 39 -13.80 -1.07 -10.25
CA ILE A 39 -13.53 0.25 -9.66
C ILE A 39 -13.15 1.21 -10.77
N PHE A 40 -12.32 0.73 -11.68
CA PHE A 40 -11.88 1.46 -12.85
C PHE A 40 -12.61 0.93 -14.07
N HIS A 41 -13.36 1.79 -14.73
CA HIS A 41 -13.95 1.45 -16.03
C HIS A 41 -12.89 1.56 -17.12
N TYR A 42 -12.53 0.41 -17.68
CA TYR A 42 -11.53 0.33 -18.73
C TYR A 42 -12.10 0.95 -20.02
N THR A 43 -11.57 2.09 -20.39
CA THR A 43 -11.57 2.53 -21.79
C THR A 43 -10.15 2.36 -22.32
N GLU A 44 -9.94 2.26 -23.63
CA GLU A 44 -8.60 2.07 -24.23
C GLU A 44 -7.58 3.16 -23.82
N LYS A 45 -8.02 4.26 -23.22
CA LYS A 45 -7.19 5.41 -22.87
C LYS A 45 -7.29 5.84 -21.41
N ASP A 46 -8.47 5.75 -20.78
CA ASP A 46 -8.72 6.32 -19.46
C ASP A 46 -9.62 5.41 -18.63
N ILE A 47 -9.39 5.39 -17.33
CA ILE A 47 -10.18 4.62 -16.40
C ILE A 47 -10.92 5.60 -15.48
N LYS A 48 -12.25 5.50 -15.46
CA LYS A 48 -13.08 6.28 -14.53
C LYS A 48 -13.26 5.54 -13.23
N LEU A 49 -13.09 6.24 -12.12
CA LEU A 49 -13.20 5.69 -10.79
C LEU A 49 -14.64 5.72 -10.30
N ASP A 50 -15.10 4.58 -9.77
CA ASP A 50 -16.35 4.48 -9.02
C ASP A 50 -16.07 4.82 -7.55
N ILE A 51 -16.71 5.88 -7.03
CA ILE A 51 -16.48 6.38 -5.66
C ILE A 51 -16.85 5.34 -4.60
N GLU A 52 -17.96 4.63 -4.77
CA GLU A 52 -18.37 3.60 -3.80
C GLU A 52 -17.37 2.44 -3.74
N LYS A 53 -16.87 2.02 -4.87
CA LYS A 53 -15.83 1.00 -4.93
C LYS A 53 -14.49 1.50 -4.38
N LEU A 54 -14.18 2.79 -4.54
CA LEU A 54 -13.01 3.39 -3.91
C LEU A 54 -13.10 3.33 -2.38
N LYS A 55 -14.26 3.62 -1.81
CA LYS A 55 -14.49 3.49 -0.36
C LYS A 55 -14.29 2.07 0.12
N ASP A 56 -14.87 1.09 -0.59
CA ASP A 56 -14.71 -0.33 -0.28
C ASP A 56 -13.25 -0.75 -0.34
N TYR A 57 -12.53 -0.26 -1.34
CA TYR A 57 -11.11 -0.53 -1.48
C TYR A 57 -10.27 0.03 -0.33
N ILE A 58 -10.55 1.26 0.08
CA ILE A 58 -9.86 1.89 1.22
C ILE A 58 -10.09 1.08 2.51
N GLU A 59 -11.30 0.58 2.72
CA GLU A 59 -11.62 -0.27 3.87
C GLU A 59 -10.80 -1.58 3.85
N ILE A 60 -10.75 -2.25 2.71
CA ILE A 60 -9.95 -3.48 2.55
C ILE A 60 -8.46 -3.19 2.72
N LEU A 61 -7.99 -2.05 2.24
CA LEU A 61 -6.62 -1.61 2.41
C LEU A 61 -6.27 -1.41 3.89
N ASN A 62 -7.16 -0.80 4.66
CA ASN A 62 -7.02 -0.64 6.11
C ASN A 62 -6.95 -1.99 6.82
N ASP A 63 -7.81 -2.93 6.45
CA ASP A 63 -7.79 -4.29 7.01
C ASP A 63 -6.47 -5.00 6.70
N GLY A 64 -5.96 -4.85 5.50
CA GLY A 64 -4.66 -5.38 5.08
C GLY A 64 -3.50 -4.78 5.87
N ILE A 65 -3.52 -3.48 6.10
CA ILE A 65 -2.51 -2.78 6.93
C ILE A 65 -2.54 -3.30 8.37
N ASP A 66 -3.72 -3.50 8.95
CA ASP A 66 -3.87 -4.04 10.29
C ASP A 66 -3.32 -5.47 10.39
N GLU A 67 -3.50 -6.29 9.37
CA GLU A 67 -2.92 -7.63 9.28
C GLU A 67 -1.39 -7.59 9.21
N TYR A 68 -0.83 -6.70 8.39
CA TYR A 68 0.63 -6.51 8.33
C TYR A 68 1.21 -6.01 9.66
N ARG A 69 0.48 -5.18 10.39
CA ARG A 69 0.87 -4.75 11.74
C ARG A 69 0.93 -5.91 12.73
N LYS A 70 0.04 -6.89 12.59
CA LYS A 70 0.10 -8.13 13.38
C LYS A 70 1.35 -8.92 13.07
N TYR A 71 1.68 -9.11 11.79
CA TYR A 71 2.90 -9.80 11.37
C TYR A 71 4.15 -9.09 11.87
N LEU A 72 4.16 -7.77 11.83
CA LEU A 72 5.26 -6.97 12.38
C LEU A 72 5.43 -7.20 13.88
N ARG A 73 4.34 -7.16 14.63
CA ARG A 73 4.37 -7.42 16.09
C ARG A 73 4.86 -8.83 16.41
N ASP A 74 4.37 -9.83 15.68
CA ASP A 74 4.80 -11.22 15.84
C ASP A 74 6.30 -11.37 15.60
N ALA A 75 6.84 -10.74 14.56
CA ALA A 75 8.28 -10.74 14.29
C ALA A 75 9.08 -10.04 15.39
N GLN A 76 8.58 -8.92 15.92
CA GLN A 76 9.20 -8.20 17.03
C GLN A 76 9.20 -9.04 18.33
N GLU A 77 8.11 -9.72 18.62
CA GLU A 77 8.01 -10.63 19.78
C GLU A 77 8.97 -11.82 19.65
N LYS A 78 9.05 -12.41 18.47
CA LYS A 78 9.99 -13.51 18.19
C LYS A 78 11.43 -13.05 18.33
N LYS A 79 11.79 -11.90 17.81
CA LYS A 79 13.13 -11.33 18.00
C LYS A 79 13.45 -11.15 19.48
N LYS A 80 12.51 -10.65 20.27
CA LYS A 80 12.67 -10.48 21.71
C LYS A 80 12.90 -11.81 22.40
N GLU A 81 12.07 -12.84 22.11
CA GLU A 81 12.22 -14.18 22.68
C GLU A 81 13.59 -14.78 22.39
N TYR A 82 14.05 -14.71 21.13
CA TYR A 82 15.35 -15.24 20.73
C TYR A 82 16.51 -14.43 21.31
N THR A 83 16.35 -13.13 21.50
CA THR A 83 17.35 -12.31 22.22
C THR A 83 17.51 -12.75 23.67
N GLU A 84 16.40 -13.07 24.34
CA GLU A 84 16.42 -13.62 25.70
C GLU A 84 17.07 -15.01 25.74
N LEU A 85 16.78 -15.88 24.77
CA LEU A 85 17.43 -17.19 24.64
C LEU A 85 18.93 -17.06 24.39
N LEU A 86 19.37 -16.06 23.63
CA LEU A 86 20.79 -15.81 23.38
C LEU A 86 21.55 -15.53 24.69
N LEU A 87 20.96 -14.81 25.60
CA LEU A 87 21.56 -14.51 26.91
C LEU A 87 21.77 -15.74 27.79
N LYS A 88 21.00 -16.80 27.53
CA LYS A 88 21.05 -18.08 28.28
C LYS A 88 21.85 -19.17 27.59
N ALA A 89 22.25 -18.96 26.34
CA ALA A 89 22.95 -19.96 25.53
C ALA A 89 24.39 -20.15 26.03
N GLN A 90 24.83 -21.40 26.09
CA GLN A 90 26.15 -21.77 26.59
C GLN A 90 27.03 -22.43 25.53
N SER A 91 26.44 -22.89 24.41
CA SER A 91 27.13 -23.53 23.31
C SER A 91 27.35 -22.55 22.16
N VAL A 92 28.55 -22.53 21.56
CA VAL A 92 28.87 -21.70 20.40
C VAL A 92 27.94 -22.03 19.24
N ALA A 93 27.67 -23.29 18.98
CA ALA A 93 26.76 -23.72 17.90
C ALA A 93 25.33 -23.19 18.13
N VAL A 94 24.83 -23.22 19.36
CA VAL A 94 23.50 -22.68 19.72
C VAL A 94 23.48 -21.16 19.60
N ILE A 95 24.53 -20.48 20.06
CA ILE A 95 24.68 -19.03 19.95
C ILE A 95 24.61 -18.60 18.49
N ASP A 96 25.37 -19.26 17.61
CA ASP A 96 25.40 -18.93 16.18
C ASP A 96 24.05 -19.16 15.49
N SER A 97 23.36 -20.26 15.84
CA SER A 97 22.02 -20.55 15.33
C SER A 97 21.00 -19.50 15.77
N ILE A 98 21.02 -19.09 17.02
CA ILE A 98 20.12 -18.05 17.55
C ILE A 98 20.41 -16.71 16.90
N LYS A 99 21.66 -16.34 16.69
CA LYS A 99 22.03 -15.10 15.98
C LYS A 99 21.51 -15.07 14.55
N GLU A 100 21.57 -16.21 13.84
CA GLU A 100 20.98 -16.30 12.50
C GLU A 100 19.47 -16.09 12.52
N ASP A 101 18.78 -16.69 13.49
CA ASP A 101 17.34 -16.51 13.66
C ASP A 101 16.97 -15.07 13.98
N ILE A 102 17.70 -14.42 14.89
CA ILE A 102 17.52 -13.00 15.21
C ILE A 102 17.71 -12.14 13.99
N ASN A 103 18.74 -12.39 13.20
CA ASN A 103 18.99 -11.65 11.98
C ASN A 103 17.86 -11.81 10.94
N SER A 104 17.33 -13.02 10.83
CA SER A 104 16.16 -13.32 10.00
C SER A 104 14.91 -12.52 10.43
N TYR A 105 14.65 -12.44 11.73
CA TYR A 105 13.54 -11.64 12.25
C TYR A 105 13.76 -10.13 12.07
N GLU A 106 15.00 -9.64 12.18
CA GLU A 106 15.33 -8.25 11.87
C GLU A 106 15.01 -7.90 10.41
N CYS A 107 15.34 -8.79 9.48
CA CYS A 107 14.99 -8.64 8.06
C CYS A 107 13.47 -8.63 7.86
N SER A 108 12.75 -9.54 8.51
CA SER A 108 11.28 -9.60 8.44
C SER A 108 10.63 -8.33 9.00
N ILE A 109 11.15 -7.80 10.11
CA ILE A 109 10.68 -6.54 10.72
C ILE A 109 10.85 -5.39 9.73
N ALA A 110 12.01 -5.26 9.10
CA ALA A 110 12.28 -4.23 8.11
C ALA A 110 11.34 -4.35 6.90
N ASP A 111 11.15 -5.56 6.38
CA ASP A 111 10.28 -5.84 5.24
C ASP A 111 8.81 -5.50 5.55
N TRP A 112 8.30 -5.92 6.71
CA TRP A 112 6.93 -5.59 7.12
C TRP A 112 6.72 -4.10 7.36
N GLN A 113 7.72 -3.41 7.92
CA GLN A 113 7.66 -1.97 8.11
C GLN A 113 7.61 -1.23 6.77
N ASP A 114 8.43 -1.62 5.82
CA ASP A 114 8.45 -1.04 4.48
C ASP A 114 7.12 -1.28 3.74
N GLU A 115 6.56 -2.47 3.88
CA GLU A 115 5.26 -2.81 3.29
C GLU A 115 4.13 -1.96 3.89
N ILE A 116 4.09 -1.83 5.21
CA ILE A 116 3.11 -0.98 5.91
C ILE A 116 3.24 0.47 5.46
N ASP A 117 4.45 1.01 5.40
CA ASP A 117 4.69 2.41 4.99
C ASP A 117 4.23 2.66 3.55
N SER A 118 4.47 1.70 2.65
CA SER A 118 4.01 1.76 1.26
C SER A 118 2.48 1.79 1.15
N TRP A 119 1.80 0.92 1.90
CA TRP A 119 0.34 0.85 1.91
C TRP A 119 -0.30 2.08 2.56
N LEU A 120 0.30 2.62 3.62
CA LEU A 120 -0.14 3.87 4.24
C LEU A 120 -0.04 5.06 3.29
N MET A 121 1.00 5.10 2.46
CA MET A 121 1.15 6.15 1.45
C MET A 121 0.03 6.07 0.40
N VAL A 122 -0.31 4.87 -0.05
CA VAL A 122 -1.43 4.63 -0.98
C VAL A 122 -2.76 5.05 -0.34
N GLU A 123 -3.00 4.65 0.90
CA GLU A 123 -4.21 5.00 1.64
C GLU A 123 -4.38 6.52 1.76
N ARG A 124 -3.32 7.24 2.09
CA ARG A 124 -3.38 8.72 2.18
C ARG A 124 -3.76 9.36 0.86
N LYS A 125 -3.17 8.87 -0.25
CA LYS A 125 -3.50 9.37 -1.59
C LYS A 125 -4.94 9.08 -1.98
N LEU A 126 -5.41 7.87 -1.70
CA LEU A 126 -6.79 7.48 -2.00
C LEU A 126 -7.81 8.26 -1.16
N ASN A 127 -7.53 8.49 0.11
CA ASN A 127 -8.36 9.31 0.97
C ASN A 127 -8.41 10.78 0.51
N PHE A 128 -7.29 11.31 0.06
CA PHE A 128 -7.25 12.66 -0.53
C PHE A 128 -8.13 12.74 -1.77
N ILE A 129 -8.02 11.78 -2.69
CA ILE A 129 -8.84 11.69 -3.90
C ILE A 129 -10.33 11.60 -3.53
N LEU A 130 -10.66 10.73 -2.58
CA LEU A 130 -12.03 10.55 -2.11
C LEU A 130 -12.61 11.85 -1.55
N ASN A 131 -11.86 12.56 -0.71
CA ASN A 131 -12.29 13.82 -0.13
C ASN A 131 -12.55 14.89 -1.21
N VAL A 132 -11.67 15.01 -2.19
CA VAL A 132 -11.86 15.95 -3.30
C VAL A 132 -13.10 15.61 -4.11
N LEU A 133 -13.32 14.33 -4.42
CA LEU A 133 -14.48 13.88 -5.19
C LEU A 133 -15.80 14.03 -4.42
N GLU A 134 -15.80 13.81 -3.11
CA GLU A 134 -17.00 13.99 -2.27
C GLU A 134 -17.37 15.46 -2.10
N GLU A 135 -16.39 16.34 -1.90
CA GLU A 135 -16.61 17.77 -1.74
C GLU A 135 -16.98 18.47 -3.05
N ASN A 136 -16.41 18.04 -4.17
CA ASN A 136 -16.53 18.69 -5.46
C ASN A 136 -16.94 17.71 -6.59
N LYS A 137 -17.77 16.74 -6.27
CA LYS A 137 -18.19 15.66 -7.16
C LYS A 137 -18.67 16.12 -8.56
N GLU A 138 -19.28 17.31 -8.63
CA GLU A 138 -19.80 17.87 -9.88
C GLU A 138 -18.70 18.52 -10.74
N ASN A 139 -17.55 18.84 -10.14
CA ASN A 139 -16.50 19.63 -10.79
C ASN A 139 -15.28 18.84 -11.22
N TRP A 140 -15.08 17.62 -10.72
CA TRP A 140 -13.86 16.86 -10.94
C TRP A 140 -14.11 15.42 -11.36
N ASP A 141 -13.35 14.96 -12.36
CA ASP A 141 -13.22 13.56 -12.73
C ASP A 141 -11.83 13.06 -12.35
N LEU A 142 -11.75 11.84 -11.90
CA LEU A 142 -10.49 11.15 -11.72
C LEU A 142 -10.17 10.33 -12.96
N GLU A 143 -9.04 10.62 -13.55
CA GLU A 143 -8.51 9.89 -14.69
C GLU A 143 -7.19 9.23 -14.32
N TYR A 144 -6.94 8.03 -14.85
CA TYR A 144 -5.62 7.46 -14.74
C TYR A 144 -5.17 6.86 -16.06
N SER A 145 -3.86 6.87 -16.29
CA SER A 145 -3.27 6.30 -17.48
C SER A 145 -2.09 5.40 -17.14
N ASN A 146 -1.94 4.33 -17.92
CA ASN A 146 -0.74 3.50 -17.91
C ASN A 146 0.39 4.26 -18.62
N ALA A 147 1.44 4.50 -17.89
CA ALA A 147 2.65 5.04 -18.46
C ALA A 147 3.59 3.93 -18.93
#